data_7c86b6c7b965beeb7f8fd06d00eb5cd9
#
_entry.id   7c86b6c7b965beeb7f8fd06d00eb5cd9
#
_cell.length_a   1.000
_cell.length_b   1.000
_cell.length_c   1.000
_cell.angle_alpha   90.00
_cell.angle_beta   90.00
_cell.angle_gamma   90.00
#
_symmetry.space_group_name_H-M   'P 1'
#
loop_
_entity.id
_entity.type
_entity.pdbx_description
1 polymer ?
#
loop_
_entity_poly.entity_id
_entity_poly.type
_entity_poly.pdbx_seq_one_letter_code
_entity_poly.pdbx_strand_id
1 'polypeptide(L)'
;MPRSEADLEAAFTSRCYQGYQAVTQQLYLLLIRYLRSEEKRPLMLSPFVGERALSSILIGAFSAEDSPKPVWHLLRFVTNNDAQENFIGNVRTVSRALPFLVLRSMQYEARLSCAPFAGPLPGLLMPVYVLFPDVVVFMDLNLQKCICLTEPSVVQCLRMEFSRQYLEAPVLFSLASDAHSFEQAMAFGNQLLDNETEACYMRAQPPVSKFIDMEMIGRYAPQALAALETMPGLADYMQAWLTAPYEFYFSEDGLMDFVRTGRIVDVDASLTGPLPPEARRELLLRMRTACENNTAVLRIVSAEAFPLDPHITVTAFRGRSVVFCTLSDDPQEGFCREYTLRDAMLANRLADYMSNLKDSSLVCTQRYTLEYIDFCLRLL
;
A
#
# COMPACT_ATOMS: atom_id res chain seq x y z
N MET A 1 11.27 -5.93 24.69
CA MET A 1 12.57 -6.17 24.04
C MET A 1 13.19 -7.41 24.65
N PRO A 2 13.67 -8.39 23.86
CA PRO A 2 14.41 -9.53 24.40
C PRO A 2 15.67 -8.99 25.10
N ARG A 3 15.92 -9.46 26.32
CA ARG A 3 17.01 -8.94 27.17
C ARG A 3 18.33 -9.66 26.96
N SER A 4 18.33 -10.82 26.26
CA SER A 4 19.54 -11.61 26.02
C SER A 4 19.40 -12.60 24.85
N GLU A 5 20.52 -13.08 24.30
CA GLU A 5 20.55 -14.20 23.34
C GLU A 5 19.91 -15.49 23.91
N ALA A 6 20.07 -15.74 25.20
CA ALA A 6 19.47 -16.89 25.87
C ALA A 6 17.91 -16.84 25.84
N ASP A 7 17.29 -15.66 25.84
CA ASP A 7 15.85 -15.53 25.69
C ASP A 7 15.39 -15.92 24.27
N LEU A 8 16.23 -15.66 23.25
CA LEU A 8 15.98 -16.03 21.86
C LEU A 8 16.15 -17.55 21.64
N GLU A 9 17.15 -18.18 22.26
CA GLU A 9 17.35 -19.63 22.18
C GLU A 9 16.26 -20.40 22.94
N ALA A 10 15.80 -19.92 24.11
CA ALA A 10 14.74 -20.56 24.86
C ALA A 10 13.38 -20.57 24.13
N ALA A 11 13.17 -19.65 23.21
CA ALA A 11 11.98 -19.62 22.36
C ALA A 11 11.93 -20.79 21.35
N PHE A 12 13.01 -21.57 21.21
CA PHE A 12 13.19 -22.58 20.17
C PHE A 12 12.90 -24.02 20.62
N THR A 13 11.84 -24.22 21.38
CA THR A 13 11.40 -25.56 21.76
C THR A 13 9.93 -25.79 21.45
N SER A 14 9.56 -27.01 21.02
CA SER A 14 8.14 -27.37 20.83
C SER A 14 7.39 -27.22 22.15
N ARG A 15 6.52 -26.23 22.24
CA ARG A 15 5.80 -25.88 23.48
C ARG A 15 4.40 -25.36 23.18
N CYS A 16 3.54 -25.47 24.21
CA CYS A 16 2.25 -24.81 24.24
C CYS A 16 2.33 -23.61 25.20
N TYR A 17 1.85 -22.45 24.72
CA TYR A 17 1.76 -21.22 25.52
C TYR A 17 0.29 -20.86 25.72
N GLN A 18 -0.05 -20.34 26.90
CA GLN A 18 -1.39 -19.94 27.27
C GLN A 18 -1.39 -18.52 27.83
N GLY A 19 -2.42 -17.76 27.49
CA GLY A 19 -2.59 -16.36 27.83
C GLY A 19 -2.03 -15.42 26.76
N TYR A 20 -2.76 -14.34 26.51
CA TYR A 20 -2.47 -13.36 25.46
C TYR A 20 -1.01 -12.86 25.50
N GLN A 21 -0.56 -12.48 26.71
CA GLN A 21 0.80 -11.95 26.88
C GLN A 21 1.89 -12.98 26.53
N ALA A 22 1.73 -14.23 26.95
CA ALA A 22 2.71 -15.28 26.66
C ALA A 22 2.75 -15.62 25.18
N VAL A 23 1.59 -15.69 24.51
CA VAL A 23 1.49 -15.96 23.06
C VAL A 23 2.09 -14.81 22.24
N THR A 24 1.73 -13.57 22.56
CA THR A 24 2.23 -12.40 21.83
C THR A 24 3.73 -12.20 22.02
N GLN A 25 4.22 -12.40 23.25
CA GLN A 25 5.66 -12.34 23.53
C GLN A 25 6.43 -13.43 22.77
N GLN A 26 5.94 -14.67 22.76
CA GLN A 26 6.57 -15.77 22.04
C GLN A 26 6.63 -15.49 20.55
N LEU A 27 5.53 -15.04 19.95
CA LEU A 27 5.49 -14.69 18.54
C LEU A 27 6.46 -13.55 18.21
N TYR A 28 6.49 -12.51 19.04
CA TYR A 28 7.41 -11.37 18.87
C TYR A 28 8.88 -11.81 18.92
N LEU A 29 9.25 -12.69 19.87
CA LEU A 29 10.61 -13.23 19.98
C LEU A 29 11.01 -14.01 18.72
N LEU A 30 10.12 -14.86 18.20
CA LEU A 30 10.36 -15.61 16.97
C LEU A 30 10.49 -14.69 15.74
N LEU A 31 9.69 -13.63 15.67
CA LEU A 31 9.79 -12.62 14.61
C LEU A 31 11.14 -11.90 14.65
N ILE A 32 11.55 -11.39 15.81
CA ILE A 32 12.84 -10.68 15.96
C ILE A 32 14.00 -11.61 15.63
N ARG A 33 13.96 -12.87 16.08
CA ARG A 33 14.98 -13.87 15.73
C ARG A 33 15.05 -14.07 14.20
N TYR A 34 13.90 -14.24 13.54
CA TYR A 34 13.83 -14.39 12.08
C TYR A 34 14.39 -13.15 11.37
N LEU A 35 13.99 -11.96 11.79
CA LEU A 35 14.43 -10.71 11.20
C LEU A 35 15.94 -10.48 11.30
N ARG A 36 16.55 -10.86 12.43
CA ARG A 36 18.01 -10.74 12.67
C ARG A 36 18.84 -11.86 12.08
N SER A 37 18.21 -12.94 11.66
CA SER A 37 18.93 -14.05 11.02
C SER A 37 19.35 -13.69 9.59
N GLU A 38 20.33 -14.41 9.02
CA GLU A 38 20.67 -14.33 7.59
C GLU A 38 19.72 -15.16 6.70
N GLU A 39 18.67 -15.70 7.28
CA GLU A 39 17.70 -16.54 6.60
C GLU A 39 16.95 -15.77 5.51
N LYS A 40 16.90 -16.34 4.31
CA LYS A 40 16.24 -15.77 3.12
C LYS A 40 14.94 -16.48 2.75
N ARG A 41 14.63 -17.63 3.38
CA ARG A 41 13.35 -18.30 3.12
C ARG A 41 12.19 -17.47 3.67
N PRO A 42 11.05 -17.41 2.95
CA PRO A 42 9.94 -16.54 3.34
C PRO A 42 9.30 -16.93 4.68
N LEU A 43 8.90 -15.93 5.44
CA LEU A 43 7.88 -16.06 6.46
C LEU A 43 6.54 -16.28 5.75
N MET A 44 5.79 -17.32 6.13
CA MET A 44 4.52 -17.65 5.49
C MET A 44 3.36 -17.41 6.45
N LEU A 45 2.37 -16.64 6.01
CA LEU A 45 1.24 -16.21 6.82
C LEU A 45 -0.06 -16.86 6.36
N SER A 46 -0.82 -17.40 7.30
CA SER A 46 -2.13 -17.99 7.06
C SER A 46 -3.18 -16.94 6.68
N PRO A 47 -4.30 -17.33 6.07
CA PRO A 47 -5.38 -16.42 5.69
C PRO A 47 -5.98 -15.58 6.84
N PHE A 48 -5.78 -15.98 8.08
CA PHE A 48 -6.34 -15.33 9.27
C PHE A 48 -5.41 -14.31 9.93
N VAL A 49 -4.20 -14.10 9.39
CA VAL A 49 -3.21 -13.16 9.97
C VAL A 49 -3.70 -11.70 9.93
N GLY A 50 -4.69 -11.38 9.13
CA GLY A 50 -5.31 -10.05 9.10
C GLY A 50 -6.06 -9.63 10.37
N GLU A 51 -6.09 -10.44 11.44
CA GLU A 51 -6.64 -10.03 12.73
C GLU A 51 -5.81 -8.92 13.37
N ARG A 52 -6.50 -7.91 13.93
CA ARG A 52 -5.89 -6.64 14.34
C ARG A 52 -4.70 -6.82 15.30
N ALA A 53 -4.82 -7.71 16.28
CA ALA A 53 -3.76 -7.93 17.25
C ALA A 53 -2.50 -8.54 16.62
N LEU A 54 -2.66 -9.53 15.73
CA LEU A 54 -1.54 -10.19 15.05
C LEU A 54 -0.87 -9.25 14.05
N SER A 55 -1.66 -8.48 13.30
CA SER A 55 -1.13 -7.46 12.39
C SER A 55 -0.27 -6.43 13.14
N SER A 56 -0.72 -5.97 14.31
CA SER A 56 0.05 -5.02 15.13
C SER A 56 1.38 -5.59 15.61
N ILE A 57 1.43 -6.89 15.95
CA ILE A 57 2.68 -7.55 16.37
C ILE A 57 3.65 -7.64 15.19
N LEU A 58 3.16 -8.03 14.02
CA LEU A 58 3.96 -8.10 12.79
C LEU A 58 4.50 -6.73 12.42
N ILE A 59 3.64 -5.71 12.36
CA ILE A 59 4.03 -4.33 12.06
C ILE A 59 5.09 -3.86 13.05
N GLY A 60 4.86 -4.03 14.37
CA GLY A 60 5.81 -3.61 15.39
C GLY A 60 7.17 -4.32 15.30
N ALA A 61 7.19 -5.62 14.96
CA ALA A 61 8.45 -6.35 14.78
C ALA A 61 9.21 -5.89 13.54
N PHE A 62 8.52 -5.79 12.39
CA PHE A 62 9.13 -5.38 11.13
C PHE A 62 9.55 -3.90 11.12
N SER A 63 8.83 -3.01 11.80
CA SER A 63 9.24 -1.60 11.96
C SER A 63 10.47 -1.40 12.85
N ALA A 64 10.84 -2.40 13.63
CA ALA A 64 12.01 -2.32 14.52
C ALA A 64 13.33 -2.78 13.86
N GLU A 65 13.27 -3.31 12.65
CA GLU A 65 14.42 -3.88 11.94
C GLU A 65 14.44 -3.39 10.49
N ASP A 66 15.63 -3.10 9.95
CA ASP A 66 15.78 -2.52 8.60
C ASP A 66 16.07 -3.57 7.51
N SER A 67 16.39 -4.81 7.90
CA SER A 67 16.74 -5.85 6.93
C SER A 67 15.51 -6.39 6.21
N PRO A 68 15.40 -6.26 4.88
CA PRO A 68 14.22 -6.73 4.15
C PRO A 68 14.12 -8.25 4.16
N LYS A 69 12.94 -8.76 4.54
CA LYS A 69 12.63 -10.19 4.60
C LYS A 69 11.42 -10.54 3.73
N PRO A 70 11.48 -11.65 2.98
CA PRO A 70 10.36 -12.11 2.17
C PRO A 70 9.21 -12.61 3.07
N VAL A 71 8.00 -12.15 2.76
CA VAL A 71 6.77 -12.53 3.45
C VAL A 71 5.72 -12.95 2.42
N TRP A 72 5.30 -14.21 2.49
CA TRP A 72 4.25 -14.78 1.66
C TRP A 72 2.95 -14.88 2.45
N HIS A 73 1.90 -14.28 1.97
CA HIS A 73 0.61 -14.26 2.64
C HIS A 73 -0.48 -14.85 1.74
N LEU A 74 -1.16 -15.89 2.20
CA LEU A 74 -2.41 -16.34 1.60
C LEU A 74 -3.56 -15.55 2.21
N LEU A 75 -4.21 -14.71 1.41
CA LEU A 75 -5.42 -14.01 1.80
C LEU A 75 -6.65 -14.79 1.34
N ARG A 76 -7.72 -14.74 2.13
CA ARG A 76 -8.97 -15.42 1.78
C ARG A 76 -10.05 -14.43 1.39
N PHE A 77 -10.58 -14.61 0.19
CA PHE A 77 -11.78 -13.91 -0.25
C PHE A 77 -12.97 -14.85 -0.27
N VAL A 78 -14.13 -14.31 -0.04
CA VAL A 78 -15.38 -15.04 -0.27
C VAL A 78 -15.76 -14.82 -1.73
N THR A 79 -15.84 -15.92 -2.49
CA THR A 79 -16.02 -15.91 -3.95
C THR A 79 -17.41 -15.51 -4.41
N ASN A 80 -18.42 -15.58 -3.54
CA ASN A 80 -19.78 -15.16 -3.90
C ASN A 80 -19.93 -13.65 -3.54
N ASN A 81 -19.45 -12.80 -4.44
CA ASN A 81 -19.43 -11.35 -4.25
C ASN A 81 -20.78 -10.66 -4.48
N ASP A 82 -21.84 -11.38 -4.81
CA ASP A 82 -23.17 -10.82 -5.03
C ASP A 82 -23.82 -10.31 -3.74
N ALA A 83 -23.37 -10.78 -2.59
CA ALA A 83 -23.80 -10.28 -1.30
C ALA A 83 -22.89 -9.13 -0.84
N GLN A 84 -23.48 -8.00 -0.47
CA GLN A 84 -22.80 -6.83 0.05
C GLN A 84 -21.89 -7.16 1.25
N GLU A 85 -22.29 -8.10 2.09
CA GLU A 85 -21.49 -8.56 3.24
C GLU A 85 -20.16 -9.20 2.83
N ASN A 86 -20.16 -9.97 1.73
CA ASN A 86 -18.97 -10.63 1.20
C ASN A 86 -17.98 -9.59 0.64
N PHE A 87 -18.51 -8.58 -0.06
CA PHE A 87 -17.71 -7.47 -0.55
C PHE A 87 -17.04 -6.71 0.61
N ILE A 88 -17.81 -6.35 1.66
CA ILE A 88 -17.27 -5.68 2.85
C ILE A 88 -16.19 -6.55 3.51
N GLY A 89 -16.40 -7.87 3.59
CA GLY A 89 -15.41 -8.82 4.11
C GLY A 89 -14.10 -8.79 3.31
N ASN A 90 -14.21 -8.81 1.99
CA ASN A 90 -13.05 -8.76 1.09
C ASN A 90 -12.30 -7.41 1.17
N VAL A 91 -13.03 -6.29 1.22
CA VAL A 91 -12.42 -4.95 1.42
C VAL A 91 -11.70 -4.87 2.77
N ARG A 92 -12.28 -5.41 3.84
CA ARG A 92 -11.61 -5.49 5.15
C ARG A 92 -10.33 -6.31 5.09
N THR A 93 -10.33 -7.41 4.36
CA THR A 93 -9.14 -8.25 4.18
C THR A 93 -8.03 -7.48 3.46
N VAL A 94 -8.36 -6.75 2.39
CA VAL A 94 -7.41 -5.86 1.70
C VAL A 94 -6.90 -4.77 2.63
N SER A 95 -7.80 -4.05 3.31
CA SER A 95 -7.43 -2.95 4.23
C SER A 95 -6.46 -3.39 5.33
N ARG A 96 -6.59 -4.64 5.82
CA ARG A 96 -5.69 -5.21 6.83
C ARG A 96 -4.32 -5.58 6.26
N ALA A 97 -4.23 -5.83 4.96
CA ALA A 97 -2.97 -6.13 4.28
C ALA A 97 -2.19 -4.85 3.90
N LEU A 98 -2.88 -3.73 3.69
CA LEU A 98 -2.26 -2.46 3.26
C LEU A 98 -1.08 -2.00 4.14
N PRO A 99 -1.15 -2.06 5.50
CA PRO A 99 -0.02 -1.66 6.33
C PRO A 99 1.26 -2.46 6.08
N PHE A 100 1.16 -3.70 5.58
CA PHE A 100 2.34 -4.51 5.24
C PHE A 100 3.05 -4.01 3.98
N LEU A 101 2.32 -3.35 3.06
CA LEU A 101 2.88 -2.82 1.83
C LEU A 101 3.85 -1.65 2.10
N VAL A 102 3.64 -0.87 3.16
CA VAL A 102 4.47 0.30 3.52
C VAL A 102 5.72 -0.05 4.32
N LEU A 103 5.84 -1.29 4.84
CA LEU A 103 6.99 -1.70 5.65
C LEU A 103 8.21 -2.00 4.76
N ARG A 104 9.25 -1.19 4.86
CA ARG A 104 10.51 -1.36 4.08
C ARG A 104 11.20 -2.69 4.35
N SER A 105 11.19 -3.12 5.59
CA SER A 105 11.75 -4.41 6.03
C SER A 105 10.95 -5.62 5.58
N MET A 106 9.79 -5.44 4.92
CA MET A 106 8.92 -6.51 4.47
C MET A 106 8.84 -6.55 2.94
N GLN A 107 9.42 -7.58 2.32
CA GLN A 107 9.19 -7.90 0.91
C GLN A 107 7.88 -8.70 0.83
N TYR A 108 6.76 -7.97 0.86
CA TYR A 108 5.42 -8.56 1.00
C TYR A 108 4.86 -9.00 -0.35
N GLU A 109 4.43 -10.24 -0.44
CA GLU A 109 3.67 -10.77 -1.56
C GLU A 109 2.42 -11.48 -1.03
N ALA A 110 1.25 -11.14 -1.58
CA ALA A 110 0.00 -11.75 -1.20
C ALA A 110 -0.68 -12.43 -2.39
N ARG A 111 -1.23 -13.61 -2.14
CA ARG A 111 -2.00 -14.37 -3.11
C ARG A 111 -3.40 -14.71 -2.55
N LEU A 112 -4.34 -14.91 -3.46
CA LEU A 112 -5.73 -15.06 -3.14
C LEU A 112 -6.13 -16.54 -3.09
N SER A 113 -6.49 -17.02 -1.91
CA SER A 113 -7.08 -18.35 -1.77
C SER A 113 -8.60 -18.26 -1.87
N CYS A 114 -9.16 -18.83 -2.94
CA CYS A 114 -10.60 -18.97 -3.13
C CYS A 114 -11.15 -20.33 -2.63
N ALA A 115 -10.28 -21.26 -2.29
CA ALA A 115 -10.68 -22.55 -1.78
C ALA A 115 -11.20 -22.46 -0.33
N PRO A 116 -12.21 -23.26 0.05
CA PRO A 116 -12.48 -23.46 1.46
C PRO A 116 -11.19 -23.97 2.09
N PHE A 117 -10.72 -23.25 3.13
CA PHE A 117 -9.46 -23.59 3.79
C PHE A 117 -9.55 -25.02 4.36
N ALA A 118 -9.02 -25.98 3.63
CA ALA A 118 -8.59 -27.24 4.21
C ALA A 118 -7.22 -26.95 4.84
N GLY A 119 -7.21 -26.39 6.05
CA GLY A 119 -5.99 -26.19 6.79
C GLY A 119 -5.26 -27.53 6.94
N PRO A 120 -3.93 -27.52 7.11
CA PRO A 120 -3.13 -28.76 7.24
C PRO A 120 -3.60 -29.67 8.38
N LEU A 121 -4.48 -29.16 9.26
CA LEU A 121 -5.05 -29.91 10.37
C LEU A 121 -6.55 -29.58 10.49
N PRO A 122 -7.42 -30.24 9.68
CA PRO A 122 -8.87 -30.09 9.80
C PRO A 122 -9.32 -30.47 11.21
N GLY A 123 -10.01 -29.57 11.89
CA GLY A 123 -10.54 -29.78 13.25
C GLY A 123 -9.70 -29.21 14.39
N LEU A 124 -8.53 -28.64 14.15
CA LEU A 124 -7.83 -27.86 15.16
C LEU A 124 -8.54 -26.53 15.41
N LEU A 125 -8.77 -26.23 16.69
CA LEU A 125 -9.31 -24.94 17.17
C LEU A 125 -8.28 -23.79 17.03
N MET A 126 -7.27 -23.94 16.19
CA MET A 126 -6.18 -23.01 15.96
C MET A 126 -6.01 -22.71 14.45
N PRO A 127 -6.92 -21.89 13.89
CA PRO A 127 -6.95 -21.64 12.45
C PRO A 127 -5.85 -20.70 11.97
N VAL A 128 -5.22 -19.95 12.88
CA VAL A 128 -4.16 -18.99 12.55
C VAL A 128 -2.81 -19.68 12.69
N TYR A 129 -1.98 -19.57 11.68
CA TYR A 129 -0.61 -20.07 11.78
C TYR A 129 0.39 -19.14 11.08
N VAL A 130 1.61 -19.18 11.60
CA VAL A 130 2.79 -18.51 11.04
C VAL A 130 3.87 -19.58 10.86
N LEU A 131 4.37 -19.71 9.63
CA LEU A 131 5.41 -20.67 9.29
C LEU A 131 6.74 -19.94 9.14
N PHE A 132 7.58 -20.06 10.14
CA PHE A 132 8.98 -19.67 10.08
C PHE A 132 9.78 -20.73 9.31
N PRO A 133 11.04 -20.49 8.94
CA PRO A 133 11.89 -21.47 8.28
C PRO A 133 12.08 -22.77 9.07
N ASP A 134 12.01 -22.72 10.38
CA ASP A 134 12.37 -23.78 11.33
C ASP A 134 11.33 -23.99 12.45
N VAL A 135 10.28 -23.18 12.50
CA VAL A 135 9.20 -23.27 13.50
C VAL A 135 7.86 -23.03 12.84
N VAL A 136 6.85 -23.76 13.26
CA VAL A 136 5.45 -23.46 12.96
C VAL A 136 4.76 -23.05 14.24
N VAL A 137 4.07 -21.92 14.20
CA VAL A 137 3.24 -21.41 15.31
C VAL A 137 1.79 -21.49 14.89
N PHE A 138 1.01 -22.34 15.56
CA PHE A 138 -0.44 -22.38 15.46
C PHE A 138 -1.05 -21.58 16.60
N MET A 139 -2.08 -20.79 16.30
CA MET A 139 -2.73 -19.90 17.28
C MET A 139 -4.24 -19.94 17.14
N ASP A 140 -4.94 -19.70 18.22
CA ASP A 140 -6.36 -19.39 18.19
C ASP A 140 -6.60 -17.93 17.74
N LEU A 141 -7.82 -17.62 17.32
CA LEU A 141 -8.18 -16.29 16.80
C LEU A 141 -7.95 -15.15 17.80
N ASN A 142 -8.04 -15.45 19.11
CA ASN A 142 -7.92 -14.47 20.18
C ASN A 142 -6.49 -14.37 20.74
N LEU A 143 -5.53 -15.09 20.17
CA LEU A 143 -4.15 -15.18 20.66
C LEU A 143 -4.04 -15.59 22.15
N GLN A 144 -4.97 -16.42 22.63
CA GLN A 144 -4.96 -16.93 24.00
C GLN A 144 -4.16 -18.23 24.14
N LYS A 145 -3.98 -18.94 23.02
CA LYS A 145 -3.24 -20.20 23.00
C LYS A 145 -2.41 -20.28 21.74
N CYS A 146 -1.18 -20.78 21.87
CA CYS A 146 -0.39 -21.18 20.70
C CYS A 146 0.37 -22.47 20.96
N ILE A 147 0.64 -23.18 19.87
CA ILE A 147 1.50 -24.37 19.83
C ILE A 147 2.63 -24.04 18.86
N CYS A 148 3.87 -24.12 19.36
CA CYS A 148 5.07 -24.03 18.55
C CYS A 148 5.56 -25.45 18.26
N LEU A 149 5.76 -25.79 16.98
CA LEU A 149 6.33 -27.06 16.53
C LEU A 149 7.68 -26.79 15.86
N THR A 150 8.70 -27.50 16.32
CA THR A 150 10.08 -27.36 15.83
C THR A 150 10.62 -28.64 15.18
N GLU A 151 9.81 -29.70 15.11
CA GLU A 151 10.21 -30.95 14.45
C GLU A 151 10.48 -30.69 12.95
N PRO A 152 11.71 -30.87 12.45
CA PRO A 152 12.08 -30.46 11.09
C PRO A 152 11.24 -31.08 9.99
N SER A 153 10.90 -32.36 10.12
CA SER A 153 10.08 -33.08 9.13
C SER A 153 8.67 -32.51 9.05
N VAL A 154 8.08 -32.16 10.19
CA VAL A 154 6.74 -31.51 10.27
C VAL A 154 6.77 -30.11 9.70
N VAL A 155 7.77 -29.30 10.09
CA VAL A 155 7.93 -27.93 9.60
C VAL A 155 8.09 -27.95 8.07
N GLN A 156 8.95 -28.82 7.55
CA GLN A 156 9.18 -28.92 6.11
C GLN A 156 7.92 -29.36 5.36
N CYS A 157 7.20 -30.34 5.85
CA CYS A 157 5.94 -30.82 5.24
C CYS A 157 4.91 -29.68 5.15
N LEU A 158 4.70 -28.95 6.24
CA LEU A 158 3.76 -27.82 6.28
C LEU A 158 4.17 -26.67 5.36
N ARG A 159 5.45 -26.36 5.30
CA ARG A 159 5.97 -25.33 4.39
C ARG A 159 5.82 -25.73 2.93
N MET A 160 6.06 -27.00 2.59
CA MET A 160 5.85 -27.53 1.23
C MET A 160 4.40 -27.43 0.82
N GLU A 161 3.45 -27.82 1.69
CA GLU A 161 2.03 -27.75 1.41
C GLU A 161 1.55 -26.31 1.27
N PHE A 162 2.01 -25.40 2.13
CA PHE A 162 1.73 -23.96 1.97
C PHE A 162 2.28 -23.44 0.64
N SER A 163 3.54 -23.77 0.31
CA SER A 163 4.15 -23.31 -0.95
C SER A 163 3.36 -23.80 -2.17
N ARG A 164 2.88 -25.04 -2.15
CA ARG A 164 2.05 -25.59 -3.23
C ARG A 164 0.76 -24.77 -3.38
N GLN A 165 0.02 -24.56 -2.29
CA GLN A 165 -1.22 -23.77 -2.30
C GLN A 165 -0.96 -22.32 -2.73
N TYR A 166 0.14 -21.73 -2.24
CA TYR A 166 0.53 -20.38 -2.55
C TYR A 166 0.86 -20.18 -4.03
N LEU A 167 1.63 -21.11 -4.63
CA LEU A 167 2.02 -21.01 -6.05
C LEU A 167 0.84 -21.26 -7.01
N GLU A 168 -0.13 -22.06 -6.61
CA GLU A 168 -1.37 -22.30 -7.37
C GLU A 168 -2.36 -21.13 -7.25
N ALA A 169 -2.28 -20.32 -6.19
CA ALA A 169 -3.19 -19.23 -5.94
C ALA A 169 -2.88 -18.01 -6.85
N PRO A 170 -3.90 -17.31 -7.38
CA PRO A 170 -3.70 -16.09 -8.14
C PRO A 170 -3.07 -14.99 -7.28
N VAL A 171 -2.17 -14.23 -7.88
CA VAL A 171 -1.53 -13.08 -7.23
C VAL A 171 -2.57 -12.01 -6.97
N LEU A 172 -2.70 -11.58 -5.72
CA LEU A 172 -3.59 -10.50 -5.33
C LEU A 172 -2.85 -9.14 -5.38
N PHE A 173 -1.70 -9.08 -4.72
CA PHE A 173 -0.81 -7.93 -4.79
C PHE A 173 0.48 -8.39 -5.46
N SER A 174 0.79 -7.83 -6.63
CA SER A 174 2.10 -7.94 -7.23
C SER A 174 2.86 -6.66 -7.01
N LEU A 175 4.09 -6.77 -6.56
CA LEU A 175 5.03 -5.67 -6.64
C LEU A 175 5.24 -5.39 -8.14
N ALA A 176 4.74 -4.25 -8.61
CA ALA A 176 4.84 -3.88 -10.01
C ALA A 176 6.20 -3.27 -10.33
N SER A 177 6.78 -2.53 -9.37
CA SER A 177 8.14 -2.01 -9.47
C SER A 177 8.80 -1.98 -8.09
N ASP A 178 10.06 -2.34 -8.05
CA ASP A 178 10.96 -1.96 -6.97
C ASP A 178 11.55 -0.59 -7.35
N ALA A 179 11.69 0.33 -6.42
CA ALA A 179 12.06 1.75 -6.65
C ALA A 179 13.34 2.00 -7.49
N HIS A 180 13.96 0.93 -7.96
CA HIS A 180 15.19 1.02 -8.75
C HIS A 180 14.97 1.21 -10.25
N SER A 181 13.72 1.27 -10.74
CA SER A 181 13.46 1.41 -12.15
C SER A 181 12.23 2.29 -12.40
N PHE A 182 12.45 3.59 -12.43
CA PHE A 182 11.49 4.57 -12.94
C PHE A 182 10.95 4.19 -14.33
N GLU A 183 11.78 3.54 -15.17
CA GLU A 183 11.38 3.01 -16.47
C GLU A 183 10.29 1.92 -16.36
N GLN A 184 10.38 1.03 -15.34
CA GLN A 184 9.36 0.00 -15.13
C GLN A 184 8.05 0.61 -14.61
N ALA A 185 8.12 1.60 -13.72
CA ALA A 185 6.95 2.33 -13.24
C ALA A 185 6.25 3.07 -14.39
N MET A 186 7.01 3.72 -15.28
CA MET A 186 6.47 4.35 -16.49
C MET A 186 5.85 3.35 -17.45
N ALA A 187 6.52 2.24 -17.73
CA ALA A 187 5.99 1.20 -18.61
C ALA A 187 4.69 0.62 -18.08
N PHE A 188 4.59 0.44 -16.77
CA PHE A 188 3.37 0.00 -16.11
C PHE A 188 2.28 1.09 -16.16
N GLY A 189 2.62 2.34 -15.85
CA GLY A 189 1.70 3.47 -15.95
C GLY A 189 1.13 3.65 -17.35
N ASN A 190 1.97 3.52 -18.40
CA ASN A 190 1.52 3.57 -19.80
C ASN A 190 0.54 2.45 -20.18
N GLN A 191 0.62 1.27 -19.53
CA GLN A 191 -0.35 0.19 -19.73
C GLN A 191 -1.71 0.49 -19.10
N LEU A 192 -1.75 1.32 -18.07
CA LEU A 192 -2.96 1.66 -17.31
C LEU A 192 -3.60 2.97 -17.79
N LEU A 193 -2.81 3.91 -18.26
CA LEU A 193 -3.25 5.21 -18.75
C LEU A 193 -3.53 5.13 -20.25
N ASP A 194 -4.79 5.18 -20.60
CA ASP A 194 -5.23 5.52 -21.96
C ASP A 194 -6.27 6.64 -21.88
N ASN A 195 -6.57 7.26 -23.00
CA ASN A 195 -7.46 8.43 -23.08
C ASN A 195 -8.93 8.11 -22.73
N GLU A 196 -9.29 6.85 -22.55
CA GLU A 196 -10.66 6.39 -22.28
C GLU A 196 -10.81 5.85 -20.86
N THR A 197 -9.71 5.58 -20.15
CA THR A 197 -9.78 4.99 -18.80
C THR A 197 -10.03 6.07 -17.75
N GLU A 198 -11.20 6.01 -17.13
CA GLU A 198 -11.49 6.83 -15.95
C GLU A 198 -10.62 6.39 -14.78
N ALA A 199 -9.83 7.31 -14.25
CA ALA A 199 -9.00 7.09 -13.08
C ALA A 199 -9.50 7.91 -11.88
N CYS A 200 -9.53 7.26 -10.73
CA CYS A 200 -9.88 7.88 -9.46
C CYS A 200 -8.69 7.78 -8.51
N TYR A 201 -8.18 8.92 -8.08
CA TYR A 201 -6.99 9.02 -7.24
C TYR A 201 -7.36 9.45 -5.82
N MET A 202 -6.77 8.82 -4.83
CA MET A 202 -6.88 9.19 -3.42
C MET A 202 -5.49 9.21 -2.81
N ARG A 203 -5.04 10.38 -2.38
CA ARG A 203 -3.75 10.59 -1.70
C ARG A 203 -3.75 11.89 -0.90
N ALA A 204 -2.82 12.04 0.04
CA ALA A 204 -2.75 13.24 0.87
C ALA A 204 -2.46 14.51 0.03
N GLN A 205 -1.43 14.51 -0.81
CA GLN A 205 -1.10 15.68 -1.63
C GLN A 205 -2.00 15.80 -2.87
N PRO A 206 -2.47 17.01 -3.25
CA PRO A 206 -3.24 17.22 -4.48
C PRO A 206 -2.41 16.92 -5.75
N PRO A 207 -3.08 16.77 -6.94
CA PRO A 207 -2.42 16.40 -8.19
C PRO A 207 -1.73 17.60 -8.86
N VAL A 208 -0.85 18.27 -8.15
CA VAL A 208 -0.20 19.49 -8.68
C VAL A 208 0.60 19.22 -9.95
N SER A 209 1.16 18.00 -10.09
CA SER A 209 1.89 17.58 -11.29
C SER A 209 1.04 17.59 -12.58
N LYS A 210 -0.28 17.40 -12.47
CA LYS A 210 -1.22 17.48 -13.61
C LYS A 210 -1.40 18.90 -14.18
N PHE A 211 -0.94 19.91 -13.48
CA PHE A 211 -1.06 21.30 -13.87
C PHE A 211 0.26 21.90 -14.37
N ILE A 212 1.32 21.08 -14.42
CA ILE A 212 2.64 21.45 -14.94
C ILE A 212 2.60 21.38 -16.47
N ASP A 213 3.04 22.43 -17.15
CA ASP A 213 3.26 22.42 -18.59
C ASP A 213 4.77 22.45 -18.93
N MET A 214 5.08 22.32 -20.21
CA MET A 214 6.46 22.31 -20.70
C MET A 214 7.22 23.60 -20.37
N GLU A 215 6.52 24.75 -20.33
CA GLU A 215 7.14 26.03 -19.96
C GLU A 215 7.56 26.02 -18.49
N MET A 216 6.71 25.54 -17.59
CA MET A 216 7.04 25.40 -16.18
C MET A 216 8.16 24.36 -15.96
N ILE A 217 8.14 23.24 -16.67
CA ILE A 217 9.22 22.24 -16.60
C ILE A 217 10.54 22.89 -16.98
N GLY A 218 10.60 23.60 -18.11
CA GLY A 218 11.82 24.29 -18.54
C GLY A 218 12.32 25.34 -17.56
N ARG A 219 11.39 26.03 -16.88
CA ARG A 219 11.71 27.10 -15.93
C ARG A 219 12.13 26.58 -14.55
N TYR A 220 11.48 25.54 -14.03
CA TYR A 220 11.59 25.13 -12.64
C TYR A 220 12.14 23.71 -12.42
N ALA A 221 12.18 22.89 -13.45
CA ALA A 221 12.60 21.49 -13.39
C ALA A 221 13.49 21.11 -14.61
N PRO A 222 14.64 21.77 -14.81
CA PRO A 222 15.48 21.52 -15.99
C PRO A 222 16.00 20.08 -16.06
N GLN A 223 16.15 19.37 -14.92
CA GLN A 223 16.47 17.94 -14.90
C GLN A 223 15.36 17.08 -15.50
N ALA A 224 14.10 17.42 -15.22
CA ALA A 224 12.94 16.75 -15.83
C ALA A 224 12.89 16.99 -17.34
N LEU A 225 13.24 18.21 -17.80
CA LEU A 225 13.32 18.50 -19.23
C LEU A 225 14.39 17.64 -19.91
N ALA A 226 15.58 17.54 -19.33
CA ALA A 226 16.65 16.69 -19.83
C ALA A 226 16.26 15.20 -19.85
N ALA A 227 15.51 14.73 -18.84
CA ALA A 227 14.99 13.37 -18.80
C ALA A 227 13.94 13.12 -19.90
N LEU A 228 13.06 14.08 -20.18
CA LEU A 228 12.09 13.98 -21.29
C LEU A 228 12.76 13.81 -22.65
N GLU A 229 13.93 14.42 -22.86
CA GLU A 229 14.69 14.31 -24.09
C GLU A 229 15.46 12.98 -24.21
N THR A 230 15.84 12.38 -23.08
CA THR A 230 16.76 11.24 -23.02
C THR A 230 16.12 9.91 -22.65
N MET A 231 14.97 9.92 -21.95
CA MET A 231 14.29 8.71 -21.48
C MET A 231 13.17 8.29 -22.45
N PRO A 232 13.31 7.13 -23.13
CA PRO A 232 12.26 6.64 -24.02
C PRO A 232 10.92 6.44 -23.29
N GLY A 233 9.85 6.94 -23.89
CA GLY A 233 8.49 6.76 -23.35
C GLY A 233 8.07 7.72 -22.22
N LEU A 234 8.98 8.55 -21.67
CA LEU A 234 8.61 9.51 -20.62
C LEU A 234 7.67 10.59 -21.14
N ALA A 235 7.90 11.08 -22.36
CA ALA A 235 7.04 12.08 -23.00
C ALA A 235 5.62 11.52 -23.25
N ASP A 236 5.53 10.28 -23.72
CA ASP A 236 4.24 9.59 -23.94
C ASP A 236 3.51 9.36 -22.62
N TYR A 237 4.22 8.93 -21.57
CA TYR A 237 3.68 8.78 -20.24
C TYR A 237 3.14 10.11 -19.70
N MET A 238 3.90 11.17 -19.77
CA MET A 238 3.46 12.49 -19.33
C MET A 238 2.25 12.99 -20.13
N GLN A 239 2.24 12.78 -21.44
CA GLN A 239 1.10 13.15 -22.27
C GLN A 239 -0.15 12.37 -21.84
N ALA A 240 -0.06 11.06 -21.68
CA ALA A 240 -1.15 10.22 -21.22
C ALA A 240 -1.61 10.64 -19.80
N TRP A 241 -0.67 10.89 -18.88
CA TRP A 241 -0.95 11.40 -17.54
C TRP A 241 -1.72 12.73 -17.57
N LEU A 242 -1.30 13.69 -18.36
CA LEU A 242 -1.91 15.02 -18.41
C LEU A 242 -3.31 15.00 -19.04
N THR A 243 -3.55 14.11 -20.02
CA THR A 243 -4.80 14.08 -20.80
C THR A 243 -5.86 13.12 -20.27
N ALA A 244 -5.47 12.09 -19.51
CA ALA A 244 -6.40 11.10 -18.98
C ALA A 244 -7.48 11.74 -18.07
N PRO A 245 -8.77 11.37 -18.24
CA PRO A 245 -9.83 11.83 -17.33
C PRO A 245 -9.59 11.33 -15.90
N TYR A 246 -9.84 12.20 -14.92
CA TYR A 246 -9.58 11.82 -13.53
C TYR A 246 -10.49 12.52 -12.53
N GLU A 247 -10.71 11.82 -11.40
CA GLU A 247 -11.23 12.38 -10.16
C GLU A 247 -10.14 12.33 -9.10
N PHE A 248 -10.04 13.33 -8.25
CA PHE A 248 -8.96 13.43 -7.28
C PHE A 248 -9.45 13.84 -5.89
N TYR A 249 -9.09 13.00 -4.90
CA TYR A 249 -9.40 13.19 -3.49
C TYR A 249 -8.10 13.38 -2.71
N PHE A 250 -7.99 14.47 -1.95
CA PHE A 250 -6.77 14.83 -1.22
C PHE A 250 -7.09 15.45 0.15
N SER A 251 -6.07 15.65 0.99
CA SER A 251 -6.25 16.21 2.33
C SER A 251 -5.83 17.69 2.40
N GLU A 252 -6.36 18.40 3.40
CA GLU A 252 -5.92 19.75 3.74
C GLU A 252 -4.44 19.79 4.10
N ASP A 253 -3.99 18.81 4.93
CA ASP A 253 -2.61 18.70 5.37
C ASP A 253 -1.65 18.48 4.19
N GLY A 254 -2.03 17.64 3.22
CA GLY A 254 -1.20 17.40 2.03
C GLY A 254 -1.12 18.62 1.11
N LEU A 255 -2.20 19.41 0.98
CA LEU A 255 -2.16 20.68 0.26
C LEU A 255 -1.31 21.71 1.01
N MET A 256 -1.45 21.80 2.32
CA MET A 256 -0.65 22.71 3.15
C MET A 256 0.83 22.33 3.13
N ASP A 257 1.15 21.03 3.12
CA ASP A 257 2.54 20.58 3.01
C ASP A 257 3.15 21.01 1.67
N PHE A 258 2.44 20.86 0.56
CA PHE A 258 2.87 21.40 -0.74
C PHE A 258 3.09 22.91 -0.69
N VAL A 259 2.16 23.66 -0.08
CA VAL A 259 2.29 25.12 0.09
C VAL A 259 3.54 25.51 0.87
N ARG A 260 3.87 24.76 1.93
CA ARG A 260 5.06 25.04 2.75
C ARG A 260 6.36 24.61 2.10
N THR A 261 6.38 23.42 1.51
CA THR A 261 7.63 22.80 1.07
C THR A 261 7.92 22.98 -0.41
N GLY A 262 6.88 23.11 -1.24
CA GLY A 262 7.00 23.11 -2.71
C GLY A 262 7.37 21.77 -3.31
N ARG A 263 7.40 20.68 -2.51
CA ARG A 263 7.71 19.33 -2.98
C ARG A 263 6.51 18.72 -3.69
N ILE A 264 6.77 18.04 -4.78
CA ILE A 264 5.78 17.30 -5.54
C ILE A 264 6.04 15.81 -5.29
N VAL A 265 5.14 15.15 -4.55
CA VAL A 265 5.35 13.76 -4.08
C VAL A 265 5.25 12.70 -5.18
N ASP A 266 4.62 12.99 -6.30
CA ASP A 266 4.45 12.09 -7.44
C ASP A 266 5.47 12.31 -8.56
N VAL A 267 6.46 13.12 -8.32
CA VAL A 267 7.61 13.34 -9.22
C VAL A 267 8.88 12.94 -8.48
N ASP A 268 9.72 12.16 -9.12
CA ASP A 268 11.00 11.75 -8.56
C ASP A 268 11.83 12.99 -8.17
N ALA A 269 12.36 12.97 -6.95
CA ALA A 269 13.13 14.09 -6.39
C ALA A 269 14.41 14.40 -7.19
N SER A 270 14.91 13.44 -7.98
CA SER A 270 16.04 13.68 -8.90
C SER A 270 15.64 14.52 -10.12
N LEU A 271 14.35 14.55 -10.47
CA LEU A 271 13.82 15.30 -11.62
C LEU A 271 13.40 16.71 -11.25
N THR A 272 12.93 16.94 -10.02
CA THR A 272 12.52 18.27 -9.57
C THR A 272 12.81 18.48 -8.09
N GLY A 273 13.47 19.60 -7.78
CA GLY A 273 13.59 20.09 -6.41
C GLY A 273 12.30 20.75 -5.90
N PRO A 274 12.32 21.28 -4.66
CA PRO A 274 11.22 22.09 -4.13
C PRO A 274 10.93 23.30 -5.02
N LEU A 275 9.68 23.46 -5.44
CA LEU A 275 9.27 24.58 -6.26
C LEU A 275 9.27 25.91 -5.49
N PRO A 276 9.70 27.03 -6.10
CA PRO A 276 9.65 28.33 -5.46
C PRO A 276 8.19 28.82 -5.29
N PRO A 277 7.94 29.81 -4.39
CA PRO A 277 6.59 30.28 -4.09
C PRO A 277 5.76 30.72 -5.31
N GLU A 278 6.38 31.38 -6.28
CA GLU A 278 5.72 31.80 -7.52
C GLU A 278 5.21 30.63 -8.36
N ALA A 279 6.01 29.55 -8.47
CA ALA A 279 5.61 28.35 -9.17
C ALA A 279 4.47 27.62 -8.45
N ARG A 280 4.54 27.52 -7.10
CA ARG A 280 3.45 26.96 -6.28
C ARG A 280 2.15 27.74 -6.49
N ARG A 281 2.23 29.06 -6.46
CA ARG A 281 1.10 29.93 -6.68
C ARG A 281 0.47 29.72 -8.08
N GLU A 282 1.31 29.63 -9.11
CA GLU A 282 0.83 29.36 -10.46
C GLU A 282 0.10 28.03 -10.58
N LEU A 283 0.65 26.95 -10.01
CA LEU A 283 0.01 25.63 -10.00
C LEU A 283 -1.31 25.64 -9.24
N LEU A 284 -1.38 26.29 -8.09
CA LEU A 284 -2.61 26.39 -7.31
C LEU A 284 -3.69 27.20 -8.06
N LEU A 285 -3.33 28.25 -8.79
CA LEU A 285 -4.27 29.01 -9.62
C LEU A 285 -4.84 28.16 -10.76
N ARG A 286 -3.99 27.36 -11.43
CA ARG A 286 -4.43 26.43 -12.48
C ARG A 286 -5.35 25.35 -11.90
N MET A 287 -5.00 24.77 -10.75
CA MET A 287 -5.80 23.79 -10.04
C MET A 287 -7.16 24.38 -9.62
N ARG A 288 -7.17 25.59 -9.07
CA ARG A 288 -8.37 26.33 -8.72
C ARG A 288 -9.30 26.51 -9.92
N THR A 289 -8.75 26.98 -11.03
CA THR A 289 -9.50 27.21 -12.28
C THR A 289 -10.11 25.90 -12.81
N ALA A 290 -9.35 24.79 -12.78
CA ALA A 290 -9.85 23.48 -13.21
C ALA A 290 -11.00 22.99 -12.30
N CYS A 291 -10.89 23.19 -11.00
CA CYS A 291 -11.96 22.86 -10.04
C CYS A 291 -13.21 23.72 -10.28
N GLU A 292 -13.05 25.04 -10.45
CA GLU A 292 -14.16 25.99 -10.66
C GLU A 292 -14.93 25.71 -11.97
N ASN A 293 -14.20 25.40 -13.03
CA ASN A 293 -14.77 25.12 -14.35
C ASN A 293 -15.25 23.67 -14.51
N ASN A 294 -15.13 22.84 -13.48
CA ASN A 294 -15.45 21.40 -13.50
C ASN A 294 -14.71 20.62 -14.61
N THR A 295 -13.53 21.08 -15.02
CA THR A 295 -12.66 20.31 -15.94
C THR A 295 -11.93 19.20 -15.20
N ALA A 296 -11.92 19.23 -13.88
CA ALA A 296 -11.41 18.20 -13.00
C ALA A 296 -12.28 18.09 -11.74
N VAL A 297 -12.53 16.87 -11.28
CA VAL A 297 -13.18 16.64 -9.98
C VAL A 297 -12.10 16.65 -8.91
N LEU A 298 -12.01 17.74 -8.16
CA LEU A 298 -11.05 17.94 -7.08
C LEU A 298 -11.82 18.13 -5.77
N ARG A 299 -11.56 17.27 -4.76
CA ARG A 299 -12.26 17.31 -3.47
C ARG A 299 -11.29 17.09 -2.32
N ILE A 300 -11.44 17.88 -1.27
CA ILE A 300 -10.78 17.65 0.01
C ILE A 300 -11.55 16.57 0.76
N VAL A 301 -10.84 15.57 1.27
CA VAL A 301 -11.39 14.53 2.14
C VAL A 301 -11.45 15.06 3.57
N SER A 302 -12.58 14.82 4.25
CA SER A 302 -12.73 15.18 5.66
C SER A 302 -11.78 14.34 6.50
N ALA A 303 -10.81 14.98 7.17
CA ALA A 303 -9.83 14.31 8.02
C ALA A 303 -10.48 13.55 9.20
N GLU A 304 -11.62 14.05 9.71
CA GLU A 304 -12.36 13.39 10.78
C GLU A 304 -13.06 12.12 10.31
N ALA A 305 -13.55 12.10 9.07
CA ALA A 305 -14.30 10.98 8.52
C ALA A 305 -13.39 9.94 7.87
N PHE A 306 -12.31 10.36 7.21
CA PHE A 306 -11.41 9.49 6.48
C PHE A 306 -9.99 10.09 6.41
N PRO A 307 -9.14 9.85 7.42
CA PRO A 307 -7.77 10.35 7.41
C PRO A 307 -6.96 9.67 6.29
N LEU A 308 -6.37 10.47 5.41
CA LEU A 308 -5.47 9.99 4.37
C LEU A 308 -4.05 9.85 4.92
N ASP A 309 -3.47 8.67 4.77
CA ASP A 309 -2.07 8.44 5.08
C ASP A 309 -1.19 9.16 4.04
N PRO A 310 -0.24 10.02 4.47
CA PRO A 310 0.63 10.75 3.55
C PRO A 310 1.55 9.83 2.73
N HIS A 311 1.79 8.60 3.18
CA HIS A 311 2.70 7.64 2.55
C HIS A 311 1.99 6.66 1.63
N ILE A 312 0.66 6.71 1.52
CA ILE A 312 -0.12 5.80 0.68
C ILE A 312 -0.89 6.58 -0.37
N THR A 313 -0.73 6.18 -1.61
CA THR A 313 -1.58 6.61 -2.73
C THR A 313 -2.41 5.43 -3.21
N VAL A 314 -3.69 5.64 -3.43
CA VAL A 314 -4.58 4.66 -4.05
C VAL A 314 -5.08 5.22 -5.37
N THR A 315 -4.89 4.47 -6.44
CA THR A 315 -5.41 4.81 -7.77
C THR A 315 -6.27 3.66 -8.26
N ALA A 316 -7.54 3.94 -8.50
CA ALA A 316 -8.46 2.97 -9.08
C ALA A 316 -8.67 3.30 -10.56
N PHE A 317 -8.33 2.36 -11.43
CA PHE A 317 -8.59 2.40 -12.86
C PHE A 317 -9.82 1.56 -13.16
N ARG A 318 -10.92 2.21 -13.55
CA ARG A 318 -12.20 1.53 -13.76
C ARG A 318 -12.07 0.45 -14.83
N GLY A 319 -12.54 -0.76 -14.53
CA GLY A 319 -12.49 -1.92 -15.41
C GLY A 319 -11.12 -2.62 -15.51
N ARG A 320 -10.10 -2.15 -14.77
CA ARG A 320 -8.73 -2.68 -14.91
C ARG A 320 -8.12 -3.12 -13.59
N SER A 321 -7.76 -2.19 -12.74
CA SER A 321 -7.00 -2.52 -11.52
C SER A 321 -7.09 -1.39 -10.49
N VAL A 322 -6.64 -1.70 -9.28
CA VAL A 322 -6.31 -0.70 -8.26
C VAL A 322 -4.82 -0.78 -7.99
N VAL A 323 -4.17 0.37 -7.99
CA VAL A 323 -2.75 0.52 -7.70
C VAL A 323 -2.60 1.22 -6.36
N PHE A 324 -1.78 0.65 -5.51
CA PHE A 324 -1.34 1.24 -4.25
C PHE A 324 0.13 1.62 -4.40
N CYS A 325 0.44 2.89 -4.24
CA CYS A 325 1.81 3.36 -4.23
C CYS A 325 2.18 3.76 -2.82
N THR A 326 3.37 3.38 -2.38
CA THR A 326 3.94 3.85 -1.12
C THR A 326 4.97 4.92 -1.41
N LEU A 327 4.96 5.96 -0.59
CA LEU A 327 5.88 7.10 -0.69
C LEU A 327 6.92 7.02 0.43
N SER A 328 8.15 7.39 0.15
CA SER A 328 9.21 7.45 1.15
C SER A 328 9.22 8.77 1.90
N ASP A 329 9.59 8.72 3.19
CA ASP A 329 9.98 9.90 3.96
C ASP A 329 11.30 10.50 3.46
N ASP A 330 12.18 9.66 2.89
CA ASP A 330 13.45 10.12 2.35
C ASP A 330 13.24 10.76 0.98
N PRO A 331 13.53 12.05 0.86
CA PRO A 331 13.42 12.76 -0.40
C PRO A 331 14.27 12.20 -1.54
N GLN A 332 15.32 11.44 -1.22
CA GLN A 332 16.23 10.86 -2.21
C GLN A 332 15.73 9.51 -2.74
N GLU A 333 14.78 8.88 -2.05
CA GLU A 333 14.27 7.57 -2.44
C GLU A 333 13.02 7.61 -3.34
N GLY A 334 12.35 8.76 -3.47
CA GLY A 334 11.20 8.94 -4.37
C GLY A 334 10.03 7.97 -4.12
N PHE A 335 9.48 7.41 -5.20
CA PHE A 335 8.50 6.33 -5.15
C PHE A 335 9.12 5.06 -4.59
N CYS A 336 8.53 4.50 -3.53
CA CYS A 336 9.10 3.33 -2.89
C CYS A 336 8.64 2.03 -3.53
N ARG A 337 7.33 1.84 -3.68
CA ARG A 337 6.78 0.58 -4.19
C ARG A 337 5.41 0.78 -4.78
N GLU A 338 5.15 0.12 -5.89
CA GLU A 338 3.83 0.01 -6.50
C GLU A 338 3.30 -1.40 -6.37
N TYR A 339 2.08 -1.53 -5.88
CA TYR A 339 1.36 -2.78 -5.78
C TYR A 339 0.08 -2.72 -6.60
N THR A 340 -0.10 -3.67 -7.48
CA THR A 340 -1.33 -3.80 -8.25
C THR A 340 -2.26 -4.84 -7.64
N LEU A 341 -3.49 -4.43 -7.35
CA LEU A 341 -4.59 -5.34 -7.04
C LEU A 341 -5.20 -5.84 -8.35
N ARG A 342 -5.06 -7.13 -8.64
CA ARG A 342 -5.44 -7.73 -9.93
C ARG A 342 -6.85 -8.32 -9.98
N ASP A 343 -7.62 -8.24 -8.90
CA ASP A 343 -9.02 -8.65 -8.92
C ASP A 343 -9.90 -7.57 -9.57
N ALA A 344 -10.37 -7.81 -10.80
CA ALA A 344 -11.13 -6.84 -11.58
C ALA A 344 -12.46 -6.46 -10.91
N MET A 345 -13.11 -7.36 -10.19
CA MET A 345 -14.38 -7.06 -9.51
C MET A 345 -14.14 -6.11 -8.34
N LEU A 346 -13.12 -6.37 -7.53
CA LEU A 346 -12.75 -5.50 -6.42
C LEU A 346 -12.26 -4.14 -6.91
N ALA A 347 -11.48 -4.12 -8.01
CA ALA A 347 -11.03 -2.90 -8.66
C ALA A 347 -12.20 -2.02 -9.10
N ASN A 348 -13.18 -2.60 -9.80
CA ASN A 348 -14.37 -1.89 -10.24
C ASN A 348 -15.18 -1.34 -9.07
N ARG A 349 -15.42 -2.15 -8.03
CA ARG A 349 -16.16 -1.73 -6.84
C ARG A 349 -15.45 -0.63 -6.06
N LEU A 350 -14.13 -0.68 -5.97
CA LEU A 350 -13.34 0.41 -5.36
C LEU A 350 -13.39 1.67 -6.20
N ALA A 351 -13.29 1.56 -7.52
CA ALA A 351 -13.43 2.70 -8.42
C ALA A 351 -14.83 3.34 -8.30
N ASP A 352 -15.88 2.53 -8.30
CA ASP A 352 -17.25 3.00 -8.08
C ASP A 352 -17.42 3.68 -6.71
N TYR A 353 -16.86 3.08 -5.66
CA TYR A 353 -16.87 3.68 -4.33
C TYR A 353 -16.17 5.03 -4.30
N MET A 354 -14.96 5.11 -4.87
CA MET A 354 -14.18 6.34 -4.92
C MET A 354 -14.90 7.44 -5.76
N SER A 355 -15.44 7.08 -6.92
CA SER A 355 -16.19 8.04 -7.76
C SER A 355 -17.48 8.55 -7.10
N ASN A 356 -18.08 7.77 -6.21
CA ASN A 356 -19.25 8.18 -5.45
C ASN A 356 -18.91 9.01 -4.20
N LEU A 357 -17.63 9.12 -3.83
CA LEU A 357 -17.21 9.93 -2.68
C LEU A 357 -17.61 11.41 -2.82
N LYS A 358 -17.60 11.97 -4.03
CA LYS A 358 -17.95 13.37 -4.29
C LYS A 358 -19.35 13.76 -3.81
N ASP A 359 -20.27 12.77 -3.71
CA ASP A 359 -21.65 12.93 -3.29
C ASP A 359 -21.88 12.51 -1.82
N SER A 360 -20.81 12.15 -1.10
CA SER A 360 -20.86 11.67 0.28
C SER A 360 -20.45 12.75 1.29
N SER A 361 -20.79 12.51 2.57
CA SER A 361 -20.33 13.36 3.69
C SER A 361 -18.86 13.13 4.07
N LEU A 362 -18.17 12.17 3.43
CA LEU A 362 -16.75 11.88 3.67
C LEU A 362 -15.84 12.93 3.02
N VAL A 363 -16.35 13.70 2.07
CA VAL A 363 -15.59 14.73 1.37
C VAL A 363 -16.25 16.08 1.51
N CYS A 364 -15.43 17.10 1.47
CA CYS A 364 -15.88 18.49 1.50
C CYS A 364 -16.53 18.89 0.16
N THR A 365 -17.39 19.89 0.20
CA THR A 365 -18.01 20.43 -1.01
C THR A 365 -16.97 21.08 -1.92
N GLN A 366 -17.28 21.20 -3.22
CA GLN A 366 -16.43 21.94 -4.16
C GLN A 366 -16.16 23.38 -3.69
N ARG A 367 -17.19 24.03 -3.16
CA ARG A 367 -17.05 25.38 -2.62
C ARG A 367 -16.00 25.43 -1.50
N TYR A 368 -16.05 24.52 -0.56
CA TYR A 368 -15.06 24.43 0.51
C TYR A 368 -13.66 24.20 -0.05
N THR A 369 -13.51 23.29 -1.02
CA THR A 369 -12.23 23.02 -1.68
C THR A 369 -11.67 24.29 -2.33
N LEU A 370 -12.49 25.07 -3.03
CA LEU A 370 -12.07 26.36 -3.62
C LEU A 370 -11.69 27.38 -2.56
N GLU A 371 -12.48 27.54 -1.50
CA GLU A 371 -12.19 28.46 -0.38
C GLU A 371 -10.86 28.10 0.30
N TYR A 372 -10.56 26.80 0.45
CA TYR A 372 -9.29 26.34 1.04
C TYR A 372 -8.09 26.57 0.11
N ILE A 373 -8.25 26.35 -1.21
CA ILE A 373 -7.21 26.71 -2.20
C ILE A 373 -6.95 28.24 -2.15
N ASP A 374 -7.98 29.06 -2.08
CA ASP A 374 -7.88 30.53 -1.96
C ASP A 374 -7.17 30.93 -0.64
N PHE A 375 -7.41 30.18 0.45
CA PHE A 375 -6.67 30.38 1.69
C PHE A 375 -5.17 30.07 1.49
N CYS A 376 -4.83 28.95 0.86
CA CYS A 376 -3.44 28.58 0.54
C CYS A 376 -2.74 29.60 -0.37
N LEU A 377 -3.44 30.15 -1.36
CA LEU A 377 -2.92 31.19 -2.24
C LEU A 377 -2.57 32.49 -1.51
N ARG A 378 -3.21 32.79 -0.38
CA ARG A 378 -2.89 33.96 0.45
C ARG A 378 -1.65 33.75 1.31
N LEU A 379 -1.23 32.51 1.52
CA LEU A 379 -0.01 32.17 2.29
C LEU A 379 1.27 32.21 1.43
N LEU A 380 1.13 32.14 0.11
CA LEU A 380 2.20 32.26 -0.88
C LEU A 380 2.34 33.71 -1.37
#